data_e20efc63f706509c3539c1a237954760
#
_entry.id   e20efc63f706509c3539c1a237954760
#
_cell.length_a   1.000
_cell.length_b   1.000
_cell.length_c   1.000
_cell.angle_alpha   90.00
_cell.angle_beta   90.00
_cell.angle_gamma   90.00
#
_symmetry.space_group_name_H-M   'P 1'
#
loop_
_entity.id
_entity.type
_entity.pdbx_description
1 polymer ?
#
loop_
_entity_poly.entity_id
_entity_poly.type
_entity_poly.pdbx_seq_one_letter_code
_entity_poly.pdbx_strand_id
1 'polypeptide(L)'
;MLLTKKLKTFSAASIVAAALFLAGRLAQSNTLTFISPAPTPSMNVNQTAVVYVTTRDSRGSSEVASYTKSGELIKLNASPTPTQLFQQVMQQNLVSKGFRIGQSNNSNAGVTVDIREFGTNVEQGDFRYNLNTKIQVVVYVQGLKGTYNKAFNATRSQSGAFRANNDEIQKVLGQTFNDIVNNIYQDQEVSNAINQYTH
;
A
#
# COMPACT_ATOMS: atom_id res chain seq x y z
N MET A 1 80.25 -41.61 30.35
CA MET A 1 79.62 -40.29 30.46
C MET A 1 78.60 -40.17 29.36
N LEU A 2 77.36 -40.56 29.66
CA LEU A 2 76.29 -40.71 28.70
C LEU A 2 75.26 -39.62 28.90
N LEU A 3 75.10 -38.74 27.91
CA LEU A 3 74.08 -37.66 27.92
C LEU A 3 72.81 -38.21 27.30
N THR A 4 71.75 -38.34 28.11
CA THR A 4 70.42 -38.72 27.65
C THR A 4 69.66 -37.44 27.25
N LYS A 5 69.35 -37.29 25.93
CA LYS A 5 68.47 -36.27 25.40
C LYS A 5 67.00 -36.67 25.61
N LYS A 6 66.29 -35.91 26.39
CA LYS A 6 64.84 -36.03 26.52
C LYS A 6 64.14 -35.44 25.29
N LEU A 7 63.41 -36.28 24.55
CA LEU A 7 62.54 -35.86 23.48
C LEU A 7 61.22 -35.38 24.03
N LYS A 8 60.84 -34.11 23.78
CA LYS A 8 59.55 -33.56 24.16
C LYS A 8 58.56 -33.83 23.01
N THR A 9 57.57 -34.63 23.28
CA THR A 9 56.41 -34.84 22.39
C THR A 9 55.50 -33.66 22.45
N PHE A 10 55.34 -32.94 21.35
CA PHE A 10 54.28 -31.94 21.17
C PHE A 10 52.98 -32.64 20.79
N SER A 11 52.00 -32.54 21.68
CA SER A 11 50.62 -32.94 21.40
C SER A 11 49.95 -31.88 20.56
N ALA A 12 49.59 -32.20 19.33
CA ALA A 12 48.82 -31.36 18.48
C ALA A 12 47.33 -31.44 18.90
N ALA A 13 46.83 -30.40 19.55
CA ALA A 13 45.39 -30.27 19.82
C ALA A 13 44.69 -29.83 18.53
N SER A 14 43.93 -30.74 17.94
CA SER A 14 43.05 -30.44 16.81
C SER A 14 41.87 -29.59 17.28
N ILE A 15 41.86 -28.32 16.92
CA ILE A 15 40.71 -27.44 17.10
C ILE A 15 39.73 -27.72 15.98
N VAL A 16 38.67 -28.46 16.28
CA VAL A 16 37.50 -28.59 15.39
C VAL A 16 36.68 -27.33 15.52
N ALA A 17 36.85 -26.42 14.56
CA ALA A 17 35.96 -25.25 14.43
C ALA A 17 34.61 -25.73 13.87
N ALA A 18 33.62 -25.89 14.75
CA ALA A 18 32.24 -26.09 14.39
C ALA A 18 31.70 -24.74 13.85
N ALA A 19 31.69 -24.57 12.52
CA ALA A 19 31.01 -23.49 11.85
C ALA A 19 29.50 -23.69 12.03
N LEU A 20 28.91 -23.03 13.00
CA LEU A 20 27.46 -22.87 13.12
C LEU A 20 26.99 -22.01 11.95
N PHE A 21 26.51 -22.65 10.88
CA PHE A 21 25.70 -21.97 9.88
C PHE A 21 24.36 -21.58 10.52
N LEU A 22 24.29 -20.39 11.12
CA LEU A 22 23.02 -19.72 11.32
C LEU A 22 22.48 -19.37 9.93
N ALA A 23 21.74 -20.30 9.33
CA ALA A 23 20.83 -19.96 8.24
C ALA A 23 19.74 -19.05 8.83
N GLY A 24 20.03 -17.75 8.86
CA GLY A 24 19.04 -16.74 9.14
C GLY A 24 17.92 -16.92 8.10
N ARG A 25 16.82 -17.54 8.50
CA ARG A 25 15.57 -17.45 7.73
C ARG A 25 15.26 -15.97 7.68
N LEU A 26 15.46 -15.34 6.53
CA LEU A 26 14.90 -14.04 6.23
C LEU A 26 13.39 -14.22 6.40
N ALA A 27 12.86 -13.75 7.51
CA ALA A 27 11.43 -13.73 7.73
C ALA A 27 10.83 -12.90 6.59
N GLN A 28 10.04 -13.54 5.73
CA GLN A 28 9.36 -12.86 4.65
C GLN A 28 8.48 -11.78 5.28
N SER A 29 8.68 -10.52 4.90
CA SER A 29 7.88 -9.43 5.43
C SER A 29 6.41 -9.64 5.05
N ASN A 30 5.52 -9.59 6.04
CA ASN A 30 4.08 -9.62 5.84
C ASN A 30 3.51 -8.23 5.53
N THR A 31 4.39 -7.29 5.13
CA THR A 31 4.05 -5.93 4.77
C THR A 31 4.27 -5.70 3.29
N LEU A 32 3.23 -5.28 2.59
CA LEU A 32 3.27 -4.86 1.20
C LEU A 32 3.52 -3.36 1.14
N THR A 33 4.47 -2.94 0.27
CA THR A 33 4.87 -1.54 0.16
C THR A 33 4.27 -0.89 -1.08
N PHE A 34 3.69 0.30 -0.93
CA PHE A 34 3.06 1.05 -2.01
C PHE A 34 3.67 2.44 -2.12
N ILE A 35 3.79 2.92 -3.36
CA ILE A 35 4.21 4.28 -3.68
C ILE A 35 3.12 4.88 -4.56
N SER A 36 2.62 6.05 -4.16
CA SER A 36 1.64 6.78 -4.95
C SER A 36 2.32 7.45 -6.13
N PRO A 37 1.86 7.23 -7.38
CA PRO A 37 2.35 8.00 -8.51
C PRO A 37 2.04 9.49 -8.34
N ALA A 38 2.88 10.35 -8.89
CA ALA A 38 2.64 11.79 -8.89
C ALA A 38 1.63 12.16 -9.99
N PRO A 39 0.69 13.09 -9.74
CA PRO A 39 -0.20 13.59 -10.77
C PRO A 39 0.55 14.50 -11.75
N THR A 40 0.07 14.54 -13.00
CA THR A 40 0.51 15.58 -13.94
C THR A 40 -0.11 16.92 -13.55
N PRO A 41 0.67 17.99 -13.38
CA PRO A 41 0.13 19.31 -13.06
C PRO A 41 -0.87 19.77 -14.12
N SER A 42 -2.07 20.20 -13.69
CA SER A 42 -3.12 20.79 -14.53
C SER A 42 -3.71 22.01 -13.84
N MET A 43 -2.83 22.92 -13.40
CA MET A 43 -3.20 24.04 -12.53
C MET A 43 -4.19 24.99 -13.20
N ASN A 44 -5.33 25.22 -12.55
CA ASN A 44 -6.17 26.36 -12.79
C ASN A 44 -5.69 27.54 -11.92
N VAL A 45 -5.05 28.52 -12.55
CA VAL A 45 -4.48 29.71 -11.87
C VAL A 45 -5.54 30.57 -11.16
N ASN A 46 -6.82 30.43 -11.54
CA ASN A 46 -7.95 31.15 -10.92
C ASN A 46 -8.53 30.41 -9.73
N GLN A 47 -7.94 29.27 -9.32
CA GLN A 47 -8.44 28.47 -8.21
C GLN A 47 -8.11 29.14 -6.89
N THR A 48 -9.15 29.53 -6.13
CA THR A 48 -9.01 30.24 -4.83
C THR A 48 -9.45 29.40 -3.65
N ALA A 49 -10.18 28.31 -3.88
CA ALA A 49 -10.73 27.49 -2.80
C ALA A 49 -9.63 26.82 -1.95
N VAL A 50 -9.85 26.87 -0.64
CA VAL A 50 -9.07 26.14 0.35
C VAL A 50 -9.85 24.89 0.75
N VAL A 51 -9.25 23.74 0.67
CA VAL A 51 -9.90 22.44 0.85
C VAL A 51 -9.28 21.69 2.03
N TYR A 52 -10.12 21.19 2.93
CA TYR A 52 -9.69 20.23 3.95
C TYR A 52 -9.89 18.81 3.43
N VAL A 53 -8.83 17.98 3.52
CA VAL A 53 -8.88 16.59 3.07
C VAL A 53 -8.76 15.67 4.26
N THR A 54 -9.65 14.70 4.35
CA THR A 54 -9.60 13.61 5.33
C THR A 54 -9.84 12.27 4.66
N THR A 55 -9.38 11.20 5.29
CA THR A 55 -9.56 9.82 4.80
C THR A 55 -10.00 8.94 5.94
N ARG A 56 -10.97 8.07 5.69
CA ARG A 56 -11.42 7.04 6.62
C ARG A 56 -11.36 5.66 5.97
N ASP A 57 -11.12 4.65 6.79
CA ASP A 57 -11.14 3.25 6.39
C ASP A 57 -12.41 2.58 6.92
N SER A 58 -13.32 2.25 6.02
CA SER A 58 -14.59 1.59 6.34
C SER A 58 -14.60 0.10 5.98
N ARG A 59 -13.44 -0.50 5.73
CA ARG A 59 -13.32 -1.92 5.32
C ARG A 59 -13.61 -2.90 6.47
N GLY A 60 -13.45 -2.50 7.71
CA GLY A 60 -13.61 -3.39 8.87
C GLY A 60 -12.39 -4.29 9.15
N SER A 61 -11.34 -4.24 8.34
CA SER A 61 -10.08 -4.99 8.53
C SER A 61 -8.87 -4.15 8.09
N SER A 62 -7.77 -4.25 8.82
CA SER A 62 -6.49 -3.63 8.44
C SER A 62 -5.74 -4.44 7.38
N GLU A 63 -6.06 -5.73 7.24
CA GLU A 63 -5.40 -6.63 6.30
C GLU A 63 -5.77 -6.28 4.86
N VAL A 64 -4.81 -6.45 3.94
CA VAL A 64 -5.01 -6.23 2.50
C VAL A 64 -5.02 -7.53 1.70
N ALA A 65 -4.56 -8.61 2.28
CA ALA A 65 -4.71 -9.98 1.79
C ALA A 65 -4.43 -10.98 2.91
N SER A 66 -4.92 -12.21 2.73
CA SER A 66 -4.50 -13.35 3.55
C SER A 66 -4.50 -14.62 2.72
N TYR A 67 -3.62 -15.56 3.06
CA TYR A 67 -3.56 -16.89 2.42
C TYR A 67 -2.92 -17.90 3.36
N THR A 68 -3.14 -19.19 3.08
CA THR A 68 -2.55 -20.27 3.89
C THR A 68 -1.26 -20.79 3.23
N LYS A 69 -0.17 -20.85 4.02
CA LYS A 69 1.12 -21.42 3.61
C LYS A 69 1.54 -22.48 4.61
N SER A 70 1.67 -23.71 4.16
CA SER A 70 2.06 -24.86 5.02
C SER A 70 1.18 -25.04 6.28
N GLY A 71 -0.14 -24.76 6.16
CA GLY A 71 -1.09 -24.84 7.26
C GLY A 71 -1.16 -23.59 8.15
N GLU A 72 -0.29 -22.60 7.94
CA GLU A 72 -0.29 -21.34 8.67
C GLU A 72 -1.00 -20.24 7.88
N LEU A 73 -1.86 -19.46 8.53
CA LEU A 73 -2.54 -18.30 7.96
C LEU A 73 -1.57 -17.10 7.93
N ILE A 74 -1.19 -16.68 6.74
CA ILE A 74 -0.38 -15.48 6.50
C ILE A 74 -1.31 -14.31 6.25
N LYS A 75 -1.16 -13.23 7.02
CA LYS A 75 -1.92 -11.98 6.91
C LYS A 75 -0.98 -10.87 6.44
N LEU A 76 -1.38 -10.15 5.39
CA LEU A 76 -0.60 -9.09 4.77
C LEU A 76 -1.21 -7.73 5.07
N ASN A 77 -0.36 -6.77 5.44
CA ASN A 77 -0.72 -5.39 5.68
C ASN A 77 -0.04 -4.47 4.67
N ALA A 78 -0.59 -3.28 4.47
CA ALA A 78 -0.01 -2.25 3.60
C ALA A 78 0.84 -1.26 4.39
N SER A 79 1.95 -0.82 3.80
CA SER A 79 2.77 0.29 4.28
C SER A 79 3.15 1.20 3.10
N PRO A 80 2.79 2.50 3.10
CA PRO A 80 1.89 3.17 4.05
C PRO A 80 0.50 2.51 4.14
N THR A 81 -0.26 2.81 5.20
CA THR A 81 -1.64 2.31 5.32
C THR A 81 -2.53 2.85 4.20
N PRO A 82 -3.63 2.18 3.83
CA PRO A 82 -4.53 2.69 2.79
C PRO A 82 -5.05 4.10 3.08
N THR A 83 -5.29 4.44 4.35
CA THR A 83 -5.68 5.81 4.74
C THR A 83 -4.59 6.83 4.42
N GLN A 84 -3.33 6.54 4.74
CA GLN A 84 -2.20 7.42 4.40
C GLN A 84 -2.00 7.55 2.89
N LEU A 85 -2.13 6.44 2.14
CA LEU A 85 -2.01 6.44 0.68
C LEU A 85 -3.08 7.34 0.04
N PHE A 86 -4.36 7.16 0.36
CA PHE A 86 -5.43 7.95 -0.25
C PHE A 86 -5.48 9.39 0.26
N GLN A 87 -5.03 9.65 1.50
CA GLN A 87 -4.82 11.02 1.98
C GLN A 87 -3.81 11.75 1.10
N GLN A 88 -2.67 11.13 0.84
CA GLN A 88 -1.62 11.68 -0.02
C GLN A 88 -2.10 11.85 -1.46
N VAL A 89 -2.73 10.82 -2.05
CA VAL A 89 -3.28 10.84 -3.41
C VAL A 89 -4.23 12.03 -3.59
N MET A 90 -5.20 12.20 -2.68
CA MET A 90 -6.19 13.25 -2.82
C MET A 90 -5.59 14.64 -2.63
N GLN A 91 -4.69 14.82 -1.66
CA GLN A 91 -3.98 16.09 -1.49
C GLN A 91 -3.15 16.45 -2.73
N GLN A 92 -2.38 15.51 -3.28
CA GLN A 92 -1.59 15.72 -4.49
C GLN A 92 -2.48 16.03 -5.71
N ASN A 93 -3.60 15.30 -5.87
CA ASN A 93 -4.57 15.55 -6.93
C ASN A 93 -5.11 16.98 -6.88
N LEU A 94 -5.57 17.43 -5.71
CA LEU A 94 -6.15 18.76 -5.56
C LEU A 94 -5.10 19.88 -5.75
N VAL A 95 -3.90 19.70 -5.18
CA VAL A 95 -2.79 20.65 -5.39
C VAL A 95 -2.39 20.74 -6.87
N SER A 96 -2.34 19.62 -7.58
CA SER A 96 -2.01 19.60 -9.02
C SER A 96 -3.04 20.35 -9.88
N LYS A 97 -4.27 20.50 -9.39
CA LYS A 97 -5.38 21.23 -10.00
C LYS A 97 -5.51 22.68 -9.53
N GLY A 98 -4.60 23.14 -8.63
CA GLY A 98 -4.52 24.51 -8.16
C GLY A 98 -5.21 24.80 -6.83
N PHE A 99 -5.85 23.81 -6.19
CA PHE A 99 -6.45 23.99 -4.86
C PHE A 99 -5.37 24.13 -3.78
N ARG A 100 -5.69 24.89 -2.75
CA ARG A 100 -4.87 24.98 -1.54
C ARG A 100 -5.40 24.02 -0.48
N ILE A 101 -4.49 23.29 0.16
CA ILE A 101 -4.87 22.41 1.28
C ILE A 101 -4.81 23.20 2.58
N GLY A 102 -5.90 23.18 3.33
CA GLY A 102 -6.04 23.87 4.61
C GLY A 102 -6.49 22.94 5.74
N GLN A 103 -6.71 23.54 6.90
CA GLN A 103 -7.32 22.86 8.05
C GLN A 103 -8.84 23.04 8.02
N SER A 104 -9.60 22.20 8.74
CA SER A 104 -11.06 22.21 8.71
C SER A 104 -11.69 23.55 9.14
N ASN A 105 -11.04 24.30 10.02
CA ASN A 105 -11.51 25.58 10.54
C ASN A 105 -11.31 26.78 9.60
N ASN A 106 -10.50 26.62 8.53
CA ASN A 106 -10.20 27.69 7.58
C ASN A 106 -10.41 27.27 6.11
N SER A 107 -11.19 26.21 5.88
CA SER A 107 -11.43 25.67 4.54
C SER A 107 -12.84 26.04 4.04
N ASN A 108 -12.94 26.22 2.71
CA ASN A 108 -14.19 26.51 2.01
C ASN A 108 -15.00 25.23 1.73
N ALA A 109 -14.30 24.10 1.60
CA ALA A 109 -14.90 22.79 1.42
C ALA A 109 -14.12 21.70 2.15
N GLY A 110 -14.83 20.63 2.52
CA GLY A 110 -14.28 19.38 2.99
C GLY A 110 -14.32 18.31 1.89
N VAL A 111 -13.23 17.58 1.73
CA VAL A 111 -13.17 16.38 0.88
C VAL A 111 -12.83 15.19 1.76
N THR A 112 -13.73 14.21 1.80
CA THR A 112 -13.53 12.97 2.54
C THR A 112 -13.38 11.81 1.56
N VAL A 113 -12.29 11.06 1.67
CA VAL A 113 -12.09 9.80 0.95
C VAL A 113 -12.45 8.64 1.87
N ASP A 114 -13.46 7.88 1.51
CA ASP A 114 -13.95 6.73 2.26
C ASP A 114 -13.52 5.44 1.55
N ILE A 115 -12.62 4.68 2.16
CA ILE A 115 -12.10 3.43 1.61
C ILE A 115 -13.10 2.33 1.96
N ARG A 116 -13.74 1.76 0.93
CA ARG A 116 -14.71 0.67 1.04
C ARG A 116 -14.05 -0.69 0.87
N GLU A 117 -13.12 -0.79 -0.09
CA GLU A 117 -12.35 -1.99 -0.35
C GLU A 117 -10.91 -1.63 -0.71
N PHE A 118 -9.96 -2.41 -0.24
CA PHE A 118 -8.55 -2.35 -0.60
C PHE A 118 -7.92 -3.70 -0.28
N GLY A 119 -7.88 -4.59 -1.25
CA GLY A 119 -7.33 -5.91 -0.98
C GLY A 119 -7.37 -6.88 -2.15
N THR A 120 -6.77 -8.03 -1.88
CA THR A 120 -6.70 -9.17 -2.80
C THR A 120 -7.26 -10.40 -2.11
N ASN A 121 -8.30 -10.99 -2.70
CA ASN A 121 -8.74 -12.34 -2.36
C ASN A 121 -7.81 -13.35 -3.03
N VAL A 122 -7.27 -14.29 -2.22
CA VAL A 122 -6.31 -15.31 -2.67
C VAL A 122 -6.97 -16.66 -2.59
N GLU A 123 -7.24 -17.25 -3.75
CA GLU A 123 -7.76 -18.62 -3.89
C GLU A 123 -6.61 -19.53 -4.29
N GLN A 124 -6.29 -20.52 -3.46
CA GLN A 124 -5.20 -21.48 -3.71
C GLN A 124 -5.75 -22.88 -3.86
N GLY A 125 -5.44 -23.53 -4.99
CA GLY A 125 -5.63 -24.95 -5.23
C GLY A 125 -4.30 -25.70 -5.20
N ASP A 126 -4.34 -27.00 -5.59
CA ASP A 126 -3.15 -27.85 -5.57
C ASP A 126 -2.13 -27.48 -6.65
N PHE A 127 -2.61 -27.02 -7.82
CA PHE A 127 -1.77 -26.77 -9.00
C PHE A 127 -1.81 -25.33 -9.51
N ARG A 128 -2.71 -24.52 -9.01
CA ARG A 128 -2.86 -23.12 -9.42
C ARG A 128 -3.43 -22.25 -8.32
N TYR A 129 -3.23 -20.96 -8.48
CA TYR A 129 -3.87 -19.94 -7.64
C TYR A 129 -4.60 -18.92 -8.51
N ASN A 130 -5.58 -18.22 -7.92
CA ASN A 130 -6.22 -17.04 -8.46
C ASN A 130 -6.12 -15.90 -7.45
N LEU A 131 -5.75 -14.73 -7.95
CA LEU A 131 -5.75 -13.46 -7.19
C LEU A 131 -6.85 -12.59 -7.77
N ASN A 132 -7.83 -12.23 -6.95
CA ASN A 132 -8.90 -11.31 -7.31
C ASN A 132 -8.76 -10.05 -6.46
N THR A 133 -8.30 -8.98 -7.09
CA THR A 133 -7.99 -7.72 -6.41
C THR A 133 -9.08 -6.70 -6.68
N LYS A 134 -9.49 -5.99 -5.64
CA LYS A 134 -10.47 -4.91 -5.72
C LYS A 134 -10.05 -3.75 -4.82
N ILE A 135 -10.13 -2.55 -5.37
CA ILE A 135 -10.02 -1.30 -4.63
C ILE A 135 -11.23 -0.46 -4.94
N GLN A 136 -11.91 0.02 -3.92
CA GLN A 136 -13.08 0.91 -4.04
C GLN A 136 -12.98 2.02 -3.01
N VAL A 137 -13.10 3.26 -3.48
CA VAL A 137 -13.20 4.44 -2.62
C VAL A 137 -14.39 5.29 -3.06
N VAL A 138 -14.98 5.99 -2.10
CA VAL A 138 -16.00 7.01 -2.37
C VAL A 138 -15.47 8.36 -1.88
N VAL A 139 -15.42 9.31 -2.79
CA VAL A 139 -15.02 10.69 -2.49
C VAL A 139 -16.27 11.51 -2.23
N TYR A 140 -16.36 12.12 -1.06
CA TYR A 140 -17.41 13.05 -0.68
C TYR A 140 -16.86 14.47 -0.68
N VAL A 141 -17.58 15.37 -1.32
CA VAL A 141 -17.33 16.81 -1.28
C VAL A 141 -18.46 17.45 -0.49
N GLN A 142 -18.11 18.30 0.48
CA GLN A 142 -19.06 19.08 1.26
C GLN A 142 -18.62 20.55 1.28
N GLY A 143 -19.44 21.42 0.73
CA GLY A 143 -19.29 22.87 0.78
C GLY A 143 -20.50 23.55 1.43
N LEU A 144 -20.47 24.87 1.50
CA LEU A 144 -21.57 25.67 2.10
C LEU A 144 -22.87 25.56 1.30
N LYS A 145 -22.79 25.37 -0.03
CA LYS A 145 -23.94 25.35 -0.95
C LYS A 145 -24.43 23.97 -1.33
N GLY A 146 -23.75 22.89 -0.88
CA GLY A 146 -24.18 21.54 -1.21
C GLY A 146 -23.14 20.47 -0.99
N THR A 147 -23.51 19.26 -1.42
CA THR A 147 -22.68 18.07 -1.31
C THR A 147 -22.65 17.31 -2.65
N TYR A 148 -21.56 16.58 -2.87
CA TYR A 148 -21.39 15.71 -4.01
C TYR A 148 -20.68 14.44 -3.56
N ASN A 149 -20.91 13.32 -4.24
CA ASN A 149 -20.10 12.14 -4.03
C ASN A 149 -19.82 11.40 -5.35
N LYS A 150 -18.68 10.73 -5.41
CA LYS A 150 -18.26 9.92 -6.55
C LYS A 150 -17.53 8.68 -6.08
N ALA A 151 -17.91 7.52 -6.62
CA ALA A 151 -17.21 6.26 -6.41
C ALA A 151 -16.17 6.04 -7.49
N PHE A 152 -14.98 5.60 -7.06
CA PHE A 152 -13.89 5.11 -7.92
C PHE A 152 -13.66 3.64 -7.62
N ASN A 153 -13.51 2.84 -8.67
CA ASN A 153 -13.31 1.40 -8.57
C ASN A 153 -12.19 0.96 -9.50
N ALA A 154 -11.38 0.01 -9.06
CA ALA A 154 -10.42 -0.70 -9.88
C ALA A 154 -10.40 -2.18 -9.46
N THR A 155 -10.31 -3.07 -10.45
CA THR A 155 -10.25 -4.52 -10.23
C THR A 155 -9.21 -5.14 -11.15
N ARG A 156 -8.52 -6.17 -10.65
CA ARG A 156 -7.63 -7.02 -11.44
C ARG A 156 -7.75 -8.46 -10.99
N SER A 157 -7.65 -9.38 -11.95
CA SER A 157 -7.50 -10.80 -11.65
C SER A 157 -6.22 -11.33 -12.29
N GLN A 158 -5.52 -12.18 -11.56
CA GLN A 158 -4.30 -12.86 -12.03
C GLN A 158 -4.35 -14.31 -11.58
N SER A 159 -4.00 -15.22 -12.48
CA SER A 159 -3.84 -16.65 -12.17
C SER A 159 -2.40 -17.05 -12.39
N GLY A 160 -1.94 -18.06 -11.66
CA GLY A 160 -0.61 -18.62 -11.83
C GLY A 160 -0.54 -20.08 -11.42
N ALA A 161 0.64 -20.69 -11.67
CA ALA A 161 0.91 -22.07 -11.32
C ALA A 161 1.34 -22.20 -9.85
N PHE A 162 0.99 -23.33 -9.23
CA PHE A 162 1.33 -23.69 -7.86
C PHE A 162 0.67 -22.79 -6.81
N ARG A 163 1.44 -21.98 -6.07
CA ARG A 163 0.96 -21.15 -4.94
C ARG A 163 1.34 -19.70 -5.12
N ALA A 164 0.44 -18.81 -4.76
CA ALA A 164 0.71 -17.38 -4.68
C ALA A 164 1.75 -17.08 -3.58
N ASN A 165 2.50 -16.01 -3.77
CA ASN A 165 3.44 -15.48 -2.81
C ASN A 165 3.21 -13.96 -2.61
N ASN A 166 3.92 -13.37 -1.64
CA ASN A 166 3.76 -11.95 -1.33
C ASN A 166 4.08 -11.03 -2.50
N ASP A 167 5.09 -11.38 -3.33
CA ASP A 167 5.52 -10.54 -4.46
C ASP A 167 4.44 -10.48 -5.55
N GLU A 168 3.78 -11.60 -5.83
CA GLU A 168 2.68 -11.65 -6.80
C GLU A 168 1.46 -10.88 -6.29
N ILE A 169 1.11 -11.03 -5.01
CA ILE A 169 0.03 -10.27 -4.38
C ILE A 169 0.35 -8.78 -4.39
N GLN A 170 1.57 -8.39 -4.02
CA GLN A 170 2.02 -7.00 -4.07
C GLN A 170 1.96 -6.43 -5.48
N LYS A 171 2.41 -7.19 -6.48
CA LYS A 171 2.37 -6.77 -7.88
C LYS A 171 0.96 -6.47 -8.36
N VAL A 172 0.02 -7.41 -8.18
CA VAL A 172 -1.35 -7.23 -8.68
C VAL A 172 -2.09 -6.14 -7.90
N LEU A 173 -1.92 -6.07 -6.57
CA LEU A 173 -2.54 -5.02 -5.76
C LEU A 173 -1.93 -3.64 -6.05
N GLY A 174 -0.60 -3.56 -6.28
CA GLY A 174 0.08 -2.33 -6.68
C GLY A 174 -0.37 -1.82 -8.05
N GLN A 175 -0.56 -2.71 -9.02
CA GLN A 175 -1.10 -2.33 -10.33
C GLN A 175 -2.54 -1.82 -10.20
N THR A 176 -3.39 -2.48 -9.41
CA THR A 176 -4.76 -2.03 -9.16
C THR A 176 -4.80 -0.68 -8.44
N PHE A 177 -3.87 -0.45 -7.52
CA PHE A 177 -3.72 0.85 -6.86
C PHE A 177 -3.32 1.95 -7.85
N ASN A 178 -2.39 1.68 -8.75
CA ASN A 178 -2.02 2.65 -9.79
C ASN A 178 -3.20 2.96 -10.73
N ASP A 179 -4.02 1.96 -11.08
CA ASP A 179 -5.20 2.18 -11.91
C ASP A 179 -6.21 3.13 -11.25
N ILE A 180 -6.55 2.90 -9.98
CA ILE A 180 -7.51 3.76 -9.29
C ILE A 180 -6.95 5.17 -9.05
N VAL A 181 -5.66 5.30 -8.77
CA VAL A 181 -4.99 6.61 -8.61
C VAL A 181 -5.04 7.39 -9.92
N ASN A 182 -4.76 6.75 -11.06
CA ASN A 182 -4.87 7.39 -12.37
C ASN A 182 -6.31 7.84 -12.66
N ASN A 183 -7.31 7.03 -12.33
CA ASN A 183 -8.72 7.40 -12.48
C ASN A 183 -9.08 8.64 -11.63
N ILE A 184 -8.57 8.72 -10.39
CA ILE A 184 -8.76 9.90 -9.52
C ILE A 184 -8.07 11.14 -10.10
N TYR A 185 -6.85 11.01 -10.63
CA TYR A 185 -6.10 12.13 -11.19
C TYR A 185 -6.72 12.69 -12.48
N GLN A 186 -7.27 11.82 -13.32
CA GLN A 186 -7.94 12.20 -14.57
C GLN A 186 -9.35 12.78 -14.34
N ASP A 187 -9.94 12.55 -13.17
CA ASP A 187 -11.29 13.01 -12.84
C ASP A 187 -11.34 14.54 -12.69
N GLN A 188 -12.37 15.15 -13.28
CA GLN A 188 -12.66 16.59 -13.16
C GLN A 188 -13.92 16.88 -12.33
N GLU A 189 -14.79 15.88 -12.11
CA GLU A 189 -16.08 16.11 -11.48
C GLU A 189 -15.93 16.50 -10.00
N VAL A 190 -14.97 15.89 -9.28
CA VAL A 190 -14.66 16.26 -7.89
C VAL A 190 -14.22 17.72 -7.82
N SER A 191 -13.35 18.17 -8.73
CA SER A 191 -12.88 19.55 -8.78
C SER A 191 -14.01 20.53 -9.12
N ASN A 192 -14.86 20.16 -10.08
CA ASN A 192 -16.03 20.96 -10.46
C ASN A 192 -17.03 21.08 -9.30
N ALA A 193 -17.26 19.99 -8.57
CA ALA A 193 -18.13 19.99 -7.40
C ALA A 193 -17.58 20.91 -6.29
N ILE A 194 -16.27 20.87 -6.02
CA ILE A 194 -15.65 21.81 -5.06
C ILE A 194 -15.94 23.24 -5.48
N ASN A 195 -15.71 23.61 -6.74
CA ASN A 195 -15.94 24.97 -7.24
C ASN A 195 -17.43 25.35 -7.16
N GLN A 196 -18.32 24.44 -7.50
CA GLN A 196 -19.75 24.69 -7.47
C GLN A 196 -20.28 24.95 -6.05
N TYR A 197 -19.76 24.25 -5.05
CA TYR A 197 -20.29 24.30 -3.69
C TYR A 197 -19.53 25.23 -2.74
N THR A 198 -18.42 25.83 -3.18
CA THR A 198 -17.65 26.81 -2.38
C THR A 198 -17.97 28.26 -2.69
N HIS A 199 -18.58 28.57 -3.85
CA HIS A 199 -18.89 29.94 -4.33
C HIS A 199 -20.41 30.23 -4.46
#